data_bbde5cb4958ad8220291672411ac9be8
#
_entry.id   bbde5cb4958ad8220291672411ac9be8
#
_cell.length_a   1.000
_cell.length_b   1.000
_cell.length_c   1.000
_cell.angle_alpha   90.00
_cell.angle_beta   90.00
_cell.angle_gamma   90.00
#
_symmetry.space_group_name_H-M   'P 1'
#
loop_
_entity.id
_entity.type
_entity.pdbx_description
1 polymer ?
#
loop_
_entity_poly.entity_id
_entity_poly.type
_entity_poly.pdbx_seq_one_letter_code
_entity_poly.pdbx_strand_id
1 'polypeptide(L)'
;MLAFIILVPALFTIPIAFCWKLFERAGFKGYHSVIPYYNLYVLSKIVDDTKWWWYLLLIIPYINLFTMMLMFIDLAKAFGRFKIWEVVCAAVVPFIFFPLVMIQGSKYSDPRVTSYPAKSTVRDWLDSIVWAVVAALIIRTFMFEMYTIPSSSMEKSLLVGDYLIVSKMGYGPRVPNTPLAFPFVHHTLPWSKTAKSYIEWPQLPYKRLPGTTDIKRNDPIVFNFPAGDTVSEVYQSNVTYYQLCRYFGKDKVMSDKKQFGDIITRPVDKRENYVKRLIAMPGDTLQIIDGVVYINGEIGEQPEEMQHNYIVKITGNGINPSILEKYNITEGYRTAHADELIFNMTGKTAEEFRKLPFVTSVTRRIAPAGTEVSEDIFPNDTTHFKWNADNFGPIVIPQEGTTVKI
;
A
#
# COMPACT_ATOMS: atom_id res chain seq x y z
N MET A 1 -2.52 2.65 -19.99
CA MET A 1 -1.28 1.93 -20.32
C MET A 1 -0.48 2.61 -21.41
N LEU A 2 -1.06 2.88 -22.60
CA LEU A 2 -0.36 3.56 -23.70
C LEU A 2 0.23 4.92 -23.29
N ALA A 3 -0.54 5.74 -22.57
CA ALA A 3 -0.07 7.02 -22.02
C ALA A 3 1.15 6.87 -21.09
N PHE A 4 1.23 5.81 -20.31
CA PHE A 4 2.37 5.54 -19.41
C PHE A 4 3.63 5.13 -20.18
N ILE A 5 3.47 4.32 -21.23
CA ILE A 5 4.58 3.90 -22.12
C ILE A 5 5.18 5.11 -22.84
N ILE A 6 4.35 6.11 -23.18
CA ILE A 6 4.79 7.30 -23.90
C ILE A 6 5.25 8.41 -22.94
N LEU A 7 4.46 8.72 -21.90
CA LEU A 7 4.74 9.86 -21.03
C LEU A 7 5.94 9.67 -20.11
N VAL A 8 6.18 8.46 -19.62
CA VAL A 8 7.31 8.23 -18.70
C VAL A 8 8.65 8.39 -19.42
N PRO A 9 8.93 7.74 -20.55
CA PRO A 9 10.14 8.04 -21.32
C PRO A 9 10.23 9.50 -21.74
N ALA A 10 9.13 10.13 -22.14
CA ALA A 10 9.11 11.57 -22.48
C ALA A 10 9.52 12.44 -21.29
N LEU A 11 9.06 12.15 -20.07
CA LEU A 11 9.46 12.85 -18.85
C LEU A 11 10.96 12.72 -18.57
N PHE A 12 11.55 11.55 -18.83
CA PHE A 12 12.98 11.31 -18.69
C PHE A 12 13.83 11.93 -19.81
N THR A 13 13.22 12.36 -20.92
CA THR A 13 13.95 13.13 -21.93
C THR A 13 14.26 14.55 -21.48
N ILE A 14 13.50 15.11 -20.52
CA ILE A 14 13.71 16.45 -19.97
C ILE A 14 15.11 16.58 -19.32
N PRO A 15 15.55 15.69 -18.39
CA PRO A 15 16.89 15.75 -17.83
C PRO A 15 17.99 15.62 -18.89
N ILE A 16 17.77 14.83 -19.94
CA ILE A 16 18.73 14.65 -21.03
C ILE A 16 18.86 15.94 -21.86
N ALA A 17 17.79 16.72 -22.01
CA ALA A 17 17.85 18.00 -22.72
C ALA A 17 18.87 18.98 -22.10
N PHE A 18 19.07 18.90 -20.78
CA PHE A 18 20.09 19.69 -20.08
C PHE A 18 21.52 19.15 -20.28
N CYS A 19 21.72 18.00 -20.94
CA CYS A 19 23.01 17.38 -21.18
C CYS A 19 23.70 17.83 -22.49
N TRP A 20 23.27 18.95 -23.10
CA TRP A 20 23.73 19.46 -24.40
C TRP A 20 25.26 19.39 -24.55
N LYS A 21 26.00 20.03 -23.63
CA LYS A 21 27.47 20.06 -23.67
C LYS A 21 28.11 18.68 -23.39
N LEU A 22 27.42 17.80 -22.67
CA LEU A 22 27.92 16.43 -22.45
C LEU A 22 27.84 15.62 -23.74
N PHE A 23 26.79 15.81 -24.53
CA PHE A 23 26.67 15.19 -25.85
C PHE A 23 27.77 15.68 -26.79
N GLU A 24 28.06 16.99 -26.82
CA GLU A 24 29.15 17.56 -27.60
C GLU A 24 30.51 16.99 -27.20
N ARG A 25 30.77 16.88 -25.90
CA ARG A 25 32.03 16.29 -25.39
C ARG A 25 32.16 14.79 -25.75
N ALA A 26 31.03 14.09 -25.91
CA ALA A 26 31.01 12.70 -26.36
C ALA A 26 31.09 12.55 -27.89
N GLY A 27 31.26 13.67 -28.65
CA GLY A 27 31.40 13.66 -30.10
C GLY A 27 30.09 13.69 -30.90
N PHE A 28 28.95 13.93 -30.23
CA PHE A 28 27.64 14.08 -30.87
C PHE A 28 27.25 15.55 -30.95
N LYS A 29 26.28 15.87 -31.81
CA LYS A 29 25.75 17.24 -31.86
C LYS A 29 24.90 17.53 -30.64
N GLY A 30 25.10 18.65 -29.98
CA GLY A 30 24.43 19.01 -28.72
C GLY A 30 22.90 18.99 -28.83
N TYR A 31 22.32 19.44 -29.97
CA TYR A 31 20.87 19.45 -30.16
C TYR A 31 20.22 18.06 -30.14
N HIS A 32 20.99 16.99 -30.31
CA HIS A 32 20.47 15.62 -30.16
C HIS A 32 19.94 15.36 -28.76
N SER A 33 20.42 16.07 -27.75
CA SER A 33 19.92 15.94 -26.37
C SER A 33 18.48 16.44 -26.20
N VAL A 34 18.01 17.31 -27.09
CA VAL A 34 16.70 17.97 -26.97
C VAL A 34 15.60 17.23 -27.76
N ILE A 35 15.96 16.38 -28.71
CA ILE A 35 15.00 15.65 -29.54
C ILE A 35 14.46 14.45 -28.74
N PRO A 36 13.16 14.46 -28.36
CA PRO A 36 12.58 13.37 -27.56
C PRO A 36 12.76 12.01 -28.28
N TYR A 37 12.99 10.96 -27.49
CA TYR A 37 13.28 9.58 -27.90
C TYR A 37 14.59 9.41 -28.68
N TYR A 38 14.94 10.29 -29.58
CA TYR A 38 16.22 10.27 -30.28
C TYR A 38 17.39 10.52 -29.32
N ASN A 39 17.18 11.36 -28.33
CA ASN A 39 18.15 11.59 -27.27
C ASN A 39 18.45 10.32 -26.44
N LEU A 40 17.46 9.41 -26.26
CA LEU A 40 17.68 8.11 -25.62
C LEU A 40 18.56 7.21 -26.48
N TYR A 41 18.34 7.22 -27.80
CA TYR A 41 19.16 6.49 -28.73
C TYR A 41 20.62 7.00 -28.69
N VAL A 42 20.82 8.31 -28.74
CA VAL A 42 22.17 8.90 -28.66
C VAL A 42 22.79 8.65 -27.29
N LEU A 43 22.01 8.74 -26.21
CA LEU A 43 22.48 8.43 -24.86
C LEU A 43 23.01 7.00 -24.76
N SER A 44 22.30 6.01 -25.33
CA SER A 44 22.77 4.62 -25.35
C SER A 44 24.09 4.48 -26.10
N LYS A 45 24.29 5.23 -27.19
CA LYS A 45 25.55 5.27 -27.94
C LYS A 45 26.70 5.87 -27.13
N ILE A 46 26.41 6.84 -26.27
CA ILE A 46 27.39 7.47 -25.40
C ILE A 46 27.83 6.50 -24.27
N VAL A 47 26.88 5.76 -23.68
CA VAL A 47 27.17 4.94 -22.49
C VAL A 47 27.62 3.54 -22.84
N ASP A 48 26.92 2.83 -23.74
CA ASP A 48 27.29 1.48 -24.18
C ASP A 48 26.39 1.00 -25.34
N ASP A 49 26.94 1.01 -26.52
CA ASP A 49 26.25 0.65 -27.75
C ASP A 49 25.82 -0.83 -27.82
N THR A 50 26.38 -1.68 -26.99
CA THR A 50 26.14 -3.13 -27.02
C THR A 50 24.84 -3.54 -26.33
N LYS A 51 24.26 -2.67 -25.52
CA LYS A 51 23.06 -2.97 -24.71
C LYS A 51 21.76 -2.64 -25.46
N TRP A 52 21.57 -3.17 -26.70
CA TRP A 52 20.37 -2.95 -27.48
C TRP A 52 19.07 -3.37 -26.77
N TRP A 53 19.13 -4.34 -25.85
CA TRP A 53 18.00 -4.80 -25.03
C TRP A 53 17.46 -3.73 -24.07
N TRP A 54 18.19 -2.65 -23.82
CA TRP A 54 17.67 -1.52 -23.03
C TRP A 54 16.44 -0.89 -23.68
N TYR A 55 16.37 -0.85 -25.02
CA TYR A 55 15.20 -0.32 -25.71
C TYR A 55 13.95 -1.16 -25.44
N LEU A 56 14.09 -2.48 -25.32
CA LEU A 56 12.99 -3.36 -24.95
C LEU A 56 12.52 -3.09 -23.51
N LEU A 57 13.43 -2.86 -22.59
CA LEU A 57 13.10 -2.55 -21.19
C LEU A 57 12.43 -1.17 -21.05
N LEU A 58 12.78 -0.21 -21.94
CA LEU A 58 12.13 1.11 -21.92
C LEU A 58 10.64 1.06 -22.35
N ILE A 59 10.22 0.00 -23.07
CA ILE A 59 8.82 -0.20 -23.46
C ILE A 59 7.98 -0.75 -22.31
N ILE A 60 8.60 -1.48 -21.36
CA ILE A 60 7.89 -2.13 -20.27
C ILE A 60 7.60 -1.09 -19.15
N PRO A 61 6.32 -0.85 -18.81
CA PRO A 61 5.95 0.08 -17.75
C PRO A 61 6.68 -0.25 -16.44
N TYR A 62 7.06 0.77 -15.69
CA TYR A 62 7.82 0.72 -14.43
C TYR A 62 9.27 0.22 -14.56
N ILE A 63 9.55 -0.76 -15.43
CA ILE A 63 10.94 -1.18 -15.74
C ILE A 63 11.67 -0.06 -16.47
N ASN A 64 10.97 0.70 -17.32
CA ASN A 64 11.53 1.86 -18.01
C ASN A 64 12.15 2.90 -17.04
N LEU A 65 11.51 3.14 -15.89
CA LEU A 65 12.05 4.03 -14.85
C LEU A 65 13.42 3.54 -14.36
N PHE A 66 13.50 2.25 -14.05
CA PHE A 66 14.73 1.62 -13.58
C PHE A 66 15.84 1.64 -14.67
N THR A 67 15.47 1.30 -15.90
CA THR A 67 16.40 1.33 -17.03
C THR A 67 16.96 2.73 -17.27
N MET A 68 16.14 3.77 -17.15
CA MET A 68 16.59 5.16 -17.25
C MET A 68 17.59 5.53 -16.15
N MET A 69 17.35 5.10 -14.92
CA MET A 69 18.28 5.32 -13.82
C MET A 69 19.64 4.65 -14.11
N LEU A 70 19.63 3.42 -14.65
CA LEU A 70 20.87 2.74 -15.08
C LEU A 70 21.61 3.52 -16.16
N MET A 71 20.91 4.00 -17.18
CA MET A 71 21.50 4.81 -18.24
C MET A 71 22.13 6.10 -17.71
N PHE A 72 21.49 6.77 -16.74
CA PHE A 72 22.04 7.96 -16.10
C PHE A 72 23.30 7.65 -15.27
N ILE A 73 23.32 6.52 -14.57
CA ILE A 73 24.51 6.08 -13.84
C ILE A 73 25.67 5.83 -14.79
N ASP A 74 25.42 5.13 -15.88
CA ASP A 74 26.47 4.84 -16.86
C ASP A 74 26.93 6.13 -17.58
N LEU A 75 26.03 7.08 -17.82
CA LEU A 75 26.41 8.42 -18.29
C LEU A 75 27.32 9.14 -17.28
N ALA A 76 27.00 9.10 -15.99
CA ALA A 76 27.86 9.70 -14.98
C ALA A 76 29.27 9.09 -14.96
N LYS A 77 29.36 7.76 -15.05
CA LYS A 77 30.65 7.03 -15.13
C LYS A 77 31.44 7.39 -16.39
N ALA A 78 30.77 7.55 -17.55
CA ALA A 78 31.40 7.97 -18.79
C ALA A 78 32.04 9.38 -18.69
N PHE A 79 31.63 10.19 -17.70
CA PHE A 79 32.23 11.48 -17.36
C PHE A 79 33.09 11.44 -16.11
N GLY A 80 33.58 10.27 -15.69
CA GLY A 80 34.54 10.11 -14.59
C GLY A 80 33.95 10.25 -13.20
N ARG A 81 32.61 10.13 -13.06
CA ARG A 81 31.87 10.24 -11.80
C ARG A 81 31.66 8.88 -11.18
N PHE A 82 32.56 8.45 -10.30
CA PHE A 82 32.58 7.11 -9.73
C PHE A 82 32.23 7.06 -8.23
N LYS A 83 32.11 8.21 -7.55
CA LYS A 83 31.78 8.23 -6.12
C LYS A 83 30.33 7.78 -5.91
N ILE A 84 30.07 7.05 -4.83
CA ILE A 84 28.74 6.50 -4.52
C ILE A 84 27.65 7.60 -4.56
N TRP A 85 27.91 8.74 -3.88
CA TRP A 85 26.96 9.85 -3.87
C TRP A 85 26.70 10.45 -5.27
N GLU A 86 27.72 10.50 -6.16
CA GLU A 86 27.58 10.97 -7.54
C GLU A 86 26.68 10.03 -8.35
N VAL A 87 26.87 8.73 -8.17
CA VAL A 87 26.06 7.69 -8.82
C VAL A 87 24.61 7.75 -8.34
N VAL A 88 24.40 7.92 -7.03
CA VAL A 88 23.06 8.07 -6.45
C VAL A 88 22.39 9.36 -6.95
N CYS A 89 23.10 10.49 -6.96
CA CYS A 89 22.57 11.75 -7.48
C CYS A 89 22.22 11.66 -8.97
N ALA A 90 23.04 10.99 -9.79
CA ALA A 90 22.75 10.79 -11.20
C ALA A 90 21.45 10.01 -11.41
N ALA A 91 21.18 9.01 -10.58
CA ALA A 91 19.99 8.19 -10.66
C ALA A 91 18.72 8.91 -10.17
N VAL A 92 18.81 9.63 -9.03
CA VAL A 92 17.63 10.14 -8.31
C VAL A 92 17.30 11.58 -8.73
N VAL A 93 18.32 12.42 -8.97
CA VAL A 93 18.14 13.85 -9.30
C VAL A 93 18.93 14.26 -10.54
N PRO A 94 18.77 13.58 -11.68
CA PRO A 94 19.57 13.77 -12.89
C PRO A 94 19.50 15.21 -13.44
N PHE A 95 18.38 15.87 -13.31
CA PHE A 95 18.15 17.25 -13.77
C PHE A 95 18.90 18.33 -12.98
N ILE A 96 19.42 17.99 -11.79
CA ILE A 96 20.33 18.84 -11.02
C ILE A 96 21.78 18.38 -11.24
N PHE A 97 22.00 17.07 -11.21
CA PHE A 97 23.34 16.49 -11.24
C PHE A 97 24.08 16.75 -12.57
N PHE A 98 23.44 16.49 -13.72
CA PHE A 98 24.11 16.63 -15.02
C PHE A 98 24.44 18.08 -15.40
N PRO A 99 23.62 19.09 -15.13
CA PRO A 99 24.05 20.49 -15.26
C PRO A 99 25.29 20.83 -14.44
N LEU A 100 25.40 20.32 -13.21
CA LEU A 100 26.60 20.52 -12.38
C LEU A 100 27.82 19.82 -12.99
N VAL A 101 27.69 18.60 -13.48
CA VAL A 101 28.77 17.88 -14.19
C VAL A 101 29.21 18.62 -15.44
N MET A 102 28.27 19.23 -16.14
CA MET A 102 28.52 20.03 -17.33
C MET A 102 29.32 21.32 -16.99
N ILE A 103 28.96 22.03 -15.93
CA ILE A 103 29.66 23.26 -15.46
C ILE A 103 31.07 22.91 -15.00
N GLN A 104 31.24 21.78 -14.32
CA GLN A 104 32.57 21.35 -13.81
C GLN A 104 33.58 20.92 -14.87
N GLY A 105 33.20 20.95 -16.13
CA GLY A 105 34.13 20.72 -17.25
C GLY A 105 34.60 19.26 -17.39
N SER A 106 33.85 18.28 -16.88
CA SER A 106 34.20 16.85 -16.93
C SER A 106 34.51 16.38 -18.36
N LYS A 107 35.57 15.61 -18.52
CA LYS A 107 35.98 15.03 -19.82
C LYS A 107 35.23 13.72 -20.06
N TYR A 108 34.85 13.48 -21.28
CA TYR A 108 34.29 12.20 -21.71
C TYR A 108 35.38 11.14 -21.79
N SER A 109 35.09 9.95 -21.31
CA SER A 109 35.90 8.75 -21.44
C SER A 109 35.02 7.66 -22.03
N ASP A 110 35.31 7.21 -23.23
CA ASP A 110 34.51 6.18 -23.89
C ASP A 110 34.55 4.88 -23.07
N PRO A 111 33.41 4.40 -22.58
CA PRO A 111 33.33 3.19 -21.74
C PRO A 111 33.85 1.93 -22.44
N ARG A 112 33.85 1.92 -23.77
CA ARG A 112 34.28 0.77 -24.61
C ARG A 112 35.78 0.63 -24.71
N VAL A 113 36.51 1.76 -24.56
CA VAL A 113 37.98 1.83 -24.73
C VAL A 113 38.69 2.01 -23.41
N THR A 114 38.04 2.73 -22.50
CA THR A 114 38.67 3.10 -21.22
C THR A 114 38.30 2.07 -20.14
N SER A 115 39.31 1.35 -19.62
CA SER A 115 39.12 0.53 -18.43
C SER A 115 38.84 1.45 -17.24
N TYR A 116 37.71 1.25 -16.56
CA TYR A 116 37.39 1.96 -15.34
C TYR A 116 38.42 1.64 -14.23
N PRO A 117 38.68 2.58 -13.31
CA PRO A 117 39.56 2.32 -12.18
C PRO A 117 39.17 1.03 -11.46
N ALA A 118 40.14 0.16 -11.20
CA ALA A 118 39.92 -1.06 -10.45
C ALA A 118 39.35 -0.70 -9.07
N LYS A 119 38.19 -1.26 -8.74
CA LYS A 119 37.57 -1.10 -7.43
C LYS A 119 38.22 -2.05 -6.44
N SER A 120 38.32 -1.65 -5.16
CA SER A 120 38.60 -2.64 -4.12
C SER A 120 37.44 -3.60 -3.98
N THR A 121 37.68 -4.85 -3.60
CA THR A 121 36.65 -5.87 -3.39
C THR A 121 35.54 -5.37 -2.46
N VAL A 122 35.92 -4.67 -1.36
CA VAL A 122 34.95 -4.11 -0.40
C VAL A 122 34.01 -3.09 -1.09
N ARG A 123 34.57 -2.22 -1.91
CA ARG A 123 33.80 -1.21 -2.63
C ARG A 123 32.83 -1.85 -3.66
N ASP A 124 33.28 -2.89 -4.32
CA ASP A 124 32.44 -3.61 -5.31
C ASP A 124 31.26 -4.30 -4.62
N TRP A 125 31.48 -4.91 -3.46
CA TRP A 125 30.41 -5.45 -2.61
C TRP A 125 29.44 -4.38 -2.13
N LEU A 126 29.95 -3.23 -1.65
CA LEU A 126 29.09 -2.11 -1.20
C LEU A 126 28.25 -1.55 -2.34
N ASP A 127 28.84 -1.33 -3.51
CA ASP A 127 28.12 -0.86 -4.70
C ASP A 127 27.00 -1.85 -5.07
N SER A 128 27.27 -3.15 -5.02
CA SER A 128 26.29 -4.20 -5.32
C SER A 128 25.15 -4.23 -4.31
N ILE A 129 25.43 -4.10 -3.01
CA ILE A 129 24.42 -4.04 -1.95
C ILE A 129 23.54 -2.79 -2.11
N VAL A 130 24.15 -1.62 -2.31
CA VAL A 130 23.40 -0.37 -2.53
C VAL A 130 22.47 -0.51 -3.74
N TRP A 131 22.98 -1.11 -4.82
CA TRP A 131 22.18 -1.40 -6.02
C TRP A 131 20.99 -2.31 -5.72
N ALA A 132 21.23 -3.41 -5.04
CA ALA A 132 20.19 -4.37 -4.70
C ALA A 132 19.09 -3.70 -3.83
N VAL A 133 19.49 -2.89 -2.84
CA VAL A 133 18.56 -2.16 -1.98
C VAL A 133 17.73 -1.14 -2.78
N VAL A 134 18.37 -0.34 -3.64
CA VAL A 134 17.68 0.65 -4.47
C VAL A 134 16.70 -0.03 -5.42
N ALA A 135 17.12 -1.10 -6.09
CA ALA A 135 16.25 -1.87 -6.98
C ALA A 135 15.05 -2.46 -6.23
N ALA A 136 15.28 -3.08 -5.08
CA ALA A 136 14.23 -3.65 -4.24
C ALA A 136 13.24 -2.58 -3.75
N LEU A 137 13.72 -1.38 -3.38
CA LEU A 137 12.87 -0.26 -2.96
C LEU A 137 12.00 0.25 -4.11
N ILE A 138 12.55 0.35 -5.33
CA ILE A 138 11.77 0.76 -6.51
C ILE A 138 10.68 -0.26 -6.81
N ILE A 139 11.02 -1.56 -6.84
CA ILE A 139 10.07 -2.64 -7.06
C ILE A 139 8.97 -2.60 -6.00
N ARG A 140 9.35 -2.51 -4.72
CA ARG A 140 8.41 -2.43 -3.60
C ARG A 140 7.51 -1.20 -3.67
N THR A 141 8.03 -0.06 -4.09
CA THR A 141 7.27 1.19 -4.13
C THR A 141 6.28 1.21 -5.28
N PHE A 142 6.67 0.75 -6.46
CA PHE A 142 5.90 0.97 -7.69
C PHE A 142 5.26 -0.29 -8.28
N MET A 143 5.77 -1.48 -7.99
CA MET A 143 5.29 -2.72 -8.63
C MET A 143 4.46 -3.58 -7.69
N PHE A 144 5.07 -4.13 -6.66
CA PHE A 144 4.39 -5.01 -5.71
C PHE A 144 5.03 -4.97 -4.33
N GLU A 145 4.24 -5.24 -3.32
CA GLU A 145 4.66 -5.31 -1.94
C GLU A 145 4.10 -6.57 -1.27
N MET A 146 4.88 -7.18 -0.39
CA MET A 146 4.50 -8.38 0.33
C MET A 146 3.93 -8.04 1.70
N TYR A 147 2.84 -8.71 2.07
CA TYR A 147 2.19 -8.59 3.37
C TYR A 147 1.85 -9.96 3.93
N THR A 148 1.77 -10.03 5.25
CA THR A 148 1.25 -11.20 5.96
C THR A 148 -0.13 -10.87 6.50
N ILE A 149 -1.08 -11.79 6.44
CA ILE A 149 -2.43 -11.62 6.98
C ILE A 149 -2.44 -11.89 8.48
N PRO A 150 -2.70 -10.88 9.32
CA PRO A 150 -2.66 -11.04 10.77
C PRO A 150 -4.02 -11.40 11.39
N SER A 151 -5.13 -11.26 10.67
CA SER A 151 -6.49 -11.39 11.20
C SER A 151 -7.42 -12.14 10.27
N SER A 152 -8.43 -12.77 10.83
CA SER A 152 -9.44 -13.60 10.15
C SER A 152 -10.52 -12.83 9.37
N SER A 153 -10.48 -11.50 9.37
CA SER A 153 -11.56 -10.68 8.77
C SER A 153 -11.77 -10.87 7.26
N MET A 154 -10.88 -11.59 6.59
CA MET A 154 -10.97 -12.00 5.19
C MET A 154 -10.94 -13.53 5.04
N GLU A 155 -11.23 -14.24 6.12
CA GLU A 155 -11.18 -15.70 6.15
C GLU A 155 -12.05 -16.35 5.04
N LYS A 156 -11.69 -17.56 4.63
CA LYS A 156 -12.17 -18.27 3.44
C LYS A 156 -11.70 -17.67 2.11
N SER A 157 -11.22 -16.43 2.08
CA SER A 157 -10.55 -15.83 0.92
C SER A 157 -9.05 -15.67 1.16
N LEU A 158 -8.67 -15.22 2.36
CA LEU A 158 -7.29 -15.01 2.81
C LEU A 158 -7.20 -15.52 4.25
N LEU A 159 -6.31 -16.46 4.50
CA LEU A 159 -6.18 -17.08 5.80
C LEU A 159 -5.15 -16.36 6.68
N VAL A 160 -5.32 -16.44 7.99
CA VAL A 160 -4.32 -15.93 8.94
C VAL A 160 -2.99 -16.64 8.73
N GLY A 161 -1.90 -15.87 8.55
CA GLY A 161 -0.58 -16.39 8.25
C GLY A 161 -0.22 -16.46 6.76
N ASP A 162 -1.18 -16.24 5.85
CA ASP A 162 -0.90 -16.16 4.42
C ASP A 162 0.05 -15.01 4.09
N TYR A 163 0.95 -15.26 3.13
CA TYR A 163 1.80 -14.25 2.52
C TYR A 163 1.20 -13.80 1.19
N LEU A 164 0.90 -12.53 1.09
CA LEU A 164 0.30 -11.93 -0.08
C LEU A 164 1.30 -11.08 -0.86
N ILE A 165 1.25 -11.19 -2.18
CA ILE A 165 1.90 -10.25 -3.09
C ILE A 165 0.82 -9.30 -3.62
N VAL A 166 0.87 -8.04 -3.16
CA VAL A 166 -0.09 -7.02 -3.56
C VAL A 166 0.46 -6.24 -4.75
N SER A 167 -0.25 -6.30 -5.88
CA SER A 167 0.08 -5.52 -7.07
C SER A 167 -0.31 -4.06 -6.87
N LYS A 168 0.66 -3.16 -7.03
CA LYS A 168 0.41 -1.71 -7.05
C LYS A 168 0.11 -1.21 -8.47
N MET A 169 0.44 -2.00 -9.48
CA MET A 169 0.26 -1.63 -10.89
C MET A 169 -1.21 -1.64 -11.30
N GLY A 170 -2.01 -2.54 -10.72
CA GLY A 170 -3.42 -2.68 -11.06
C GLY A 170 -4.16 -1.33 -10.98
N TYR A 171 -4.23 -0.74 -9.80
CA TYR A 171 -4.91 0.53 -9.56
C TYR A 171 -3.97 1.75 -9.66
N GLY A 172 -2.75 1.54 -10.12
CA GLY A 172 -1.70 2.54 -10.24
C GLY A 172 -0.92 2.76 -8.94
N PRO A 173 0.41 2.75 -9.01
CA PRO A 173 1.25 2.98 -7.84
C PRO A 173 1.13 4.42 -7.34
N ARG A 174 1.22 4.57 -6.03
CA ARG A 174 1.23 5.88 -5.38
C ARG A 174 2.67 6.38 -5.25
N VAL A 175 2.88 7.66 -5.57
CA VAL A 175 4.12 8.36 -5.23
C VAL A 175 4.20 8.47 -3.70
N PRO A 176 5.33 8.06 -3.06
CA PRO A 176 5.48 8.18 -1.61
C PRO A 176 5.32 9.62 -1.13
N ASN A 177 4.51 9.85 -0.09
CA ASN A 177 4.40 11.16 0.53
C ASN A 177 5.70 11.52 1.27
N THR A 178 6.35 10.52 1.90
CA THR A 178 7.62 10.67 2.61
C THR A 178 8.72 9.88 1.91
N PRO A 179 9.37 10.46 0.87
CA PRO A 179 10.35 9.75 0.05
C PRO A 179 11.64 9.39 0.81
N LEU A 180 11.97 10.15 1.87
CA LEU A 180 13.12 9.89 2.71
C LEU A 180 12.72 9.04 3.91
N ALA A 181 12.80 7.72 3.75
CA ALA A 181 12.46 6.74 4.78
C ALA A 181 13.54 5.66 4.89
N PHE A 182 13.68 5.07 6.09
CA PHE A 182 14.58 3.95 6.29
C PHE A 182 14.11 2.74 5.47
N PRO A 183 15.03 2.10 4.70
CA PRO A 183 14.67 0.99 3.82
C PRO A 183 13.93 -0.14 4.55
N PHE A 184 12.87 -0.67 3.91
CA PHE A 184 12.07 -1.83 4.36
C PHE A 184 11.34 -1.66 5.69
N VAL A 185 11.37 -0.47 6.30
CA VAL A 185 10.68 -0.18 7.55
C VAL A 185 9.46 0.70 7.28
N HIS A 186 8.33 0.42 7.97
CA HIS A 186 7.09 1.13 7.69
C HIS A 186 7.03 2.50 8.39
N HIS A 187 6.87 2.55 9.70
CA HIS A 187 6.69 3.82 10.43
C HIS A 187 7.65 4.05 11.61
N THR A 188 8.14 2.97 12.26
CA THR A 188 8.98 3.06 13.46
C THR A 188 10.24 2.22 13.25
N LEU A 189 11.41 2.72 13.68
CA LEU A 189 12.68 2.01 13.54
C LEU A 189 12.67 0.69 14.34
N PRO A 190 13.29 -0.41 13.84
CA PRO A 190 13.23 -1.71 14.48
C PRO A 190 13.81 -1.78 15.91
N TRP A 191 14.72 -0.87 16.23
CA TRP A 191 15.38 -0.79 17.54
C TRP A 191 14.76 0.24 18.49
N SER A 192 13.66 0.88 18.11
CA SER A 192 12.97 1.90 18.89
C SER A 192 11.47 1.69 18.85
N LYS A 193 10.77 2.00 19.93
CA LYS A 193 9.30 1.96 19.98
C LYS A 193 8.64 3.25 19.44
N THR A 194 9.37 4.36 19.45
CA THR A 194 8.83 5.70 19.16
C THR A 194 9.54 6.43 18.01
N ALA A 195 10.83 6.13 17.77
CA ALA A 195 11.60 6.83 16.74
C ALA A 195 11.06 6.55 15.33
N LYS A 196 10.69 7.61 14.62
CA LYS A 196 10.18 7.55 13.25
C LYS A 196 11.23 6.96 12.29
N SER A 197 10.81 6.11 11.37
CA SER A 197 11.65 5.55 10.30
C SER A 197 11.72 6.46 9.06
N TYR A 198 11.15 7.64 9.10
CA TYR A 198 11.05 8.56 7.98
C TYR A 198 11.26 10.01 8.42
N ILE A 199 11.65 10.84 7.46
CA ILE A 199 11.77 12.28 7.63
C ILE A 199 10.53 12.93 7.00
N GLU A 200 9.91 13.88 7.70
CA GLU A 200 8.68 14.52 7.23
C GLU A 200 8.92 15.60 6.15
N TRP A 201 10.16 16.00 5.94
CA TRP A 201 10.52 16.95 4.89
C TRP A 201 11.60 16.36 3.97
N PRO A 202 11.43 16.42 2.64
CA PRO A 202 10.26 16.95 1.92
C PRO A 202 9.07 15.99 2.00
N GLN A 203 7.88 16.57 2.15
CA GLN A 203 6.62 15.84 2.04
C GLN A 203 5.97 16.13 0.67
N LEU A 204 5.80 15.09 -0.14
CA LEU A 204 5.19 15.22 -1.46
C LEU A 204 3.65 15.14 -1.35
N PRO A 205 2.91 15.84 -2.23
CA PRO A 205 1.46 15.73 -2.27
C PRO A 205 1.03 14.32 -2.67
N TYR A 206 -0.19 13.95 -2.25
CA TYR A 206 -0.78 12.67 -2.70
C TYR A 206 -0.92 12.66 -4.22
N LYS A 207 -0.30 11.69 -4.86
CA LYS A 207 -0.41 11.47 -6.31
C LYS A 207 -0.35 9.97 -6.61
N ARG A 208 -1.31 9.52 -7.42
CA ARG A 208 -1.34 8.16 -7.94
C ARG A 208 -1.05 8.18 -9.44
N LEU A 209 -0.20 7.28 -9.89
CA LEU A 209 0.08 7.08 -11.31
C LEU A 209 -1.06 6.28 -11.95
N PRO A 210 -1.23 6.32 -13.29
CA PRO A 210 -2.25 5.55 -13.97
C PRO A 210 -2.14 4.05 -13.67
N GLY A 211 -3.27 3.40 -13.44
CA GLY A 211 -3.38 1.96 -13.26
C GLY A 211 -3.53 1.22 -14.58
N THR A 212 -3.45 -0.11 -14.51
CA THR A 212 -3.63 -1.02 -15.66
C THR A 212 -4.99 -1.70 -15.68
N THR A 213 -5.73 -1.65 -14.56
CA THR A 213 -7.05 -2.27 -14.39
C THR A 213 -8.03 -1.30 -13.75
N ASP A 214 -9.31 -1.45 -14.05
CA ASP A 214 -10.38 -0.74 -13.39
C ASP A 214 -10.73 -1.39 -12.05
N ILE A 215 -11.19 -0.57 -11.10
CA ILE A 215 -11.65 -1.01 -9.79
C ILE A 215 -13.06 -1.62 -9.94
N LYS A 216 -13.28 -2.78 -9.33
CA LYS A 216 -14.58 -3.48 -9.37
C LYS A 216 -15.10 -3.75 -7.95
N ARG A 217 -16.44 -3.86 -7.81
CA ARG A 217 -17.04 -4.34 -6.55
C ARG A 217 -16.53 -5.75 -6.24
N ASN A 218 -16.43 -6.06 -4.97
CA ASN A 218 -15.91 -7.30 -4.40
C ASN A 218 -14.42 -7.55 -4.60
N ASP A 219 -13.67 -6.66 -5.31
CA ASP A 219 -12.23 -6.76 -5.36
C ASP A 219 -11.64 -6.69 -3.93
N PRO A 220 -10.69 -7.57 -3.58
CA PRO A 220 -9.89 -7.41 -2.38
C PRO A 220 -8.92 -6.25 -2.58
N ILE A 221 -9.11 -5.16 -1.86
CA ILE A 221 -8.28 -3.98 -1.96
C ILE A 221 -7.43 -3.77 -0.71
N VAL A 222 -6.19 -3.32 -0.90
CA VAL A 222 -5.32 -2.87 0.19
C VAL A 222 -5.34 -1.35 0.23
N PHE A 223 -5.63 -0.80 1.40
CA PHE A 223 -5.72 0.64 1.62
C PHE A 223 -5.11 1.05 2.95
N ASN A 224 -4.71 2.30 3.08
CA ASN A 224 -4.25 2.84 4.35
C ASN A 224 -5.43 3.15 5.25
N PHE A 225 -5.39 2.67 6.49
CA PHE A 225 -6.47 2.84 7.47
C PHE A 225 -6.71 4.32 7.78
N PRO A 226 -7.90 4.88 7.48
CA PRO A 226 -8.16 6.30 7.64
C PRO A 226 -7.95 6.82 9.05
N ALA A 227 -8.48 6.10 10.06
CA ALA A 227 -8.38 6.48 11.47
C ALA A 227 -6.98 6.25 12.08
N GLY A 228 -6.01 5.79 11.29
CA GLY A 228 -4.59 5.69 11.65
C GLY A 228 -3.80 6.98 11.37
N ASP A 229 -4.47 8.07 11.03
CA ASP A 229 -3.86 9.38 10.78
C ASP A 229 -3.27 10.02 12.05
N THR A 230 -3.91 9.76 13.18
CA THR A 230 -3.50 10.22 14.51
C THR A 230 -3.43 9.02 15.45
N VAL A 231 -2.34 8.88 16.17
CA VAL A 231 -2.10 7.76 17.08
C VAL A 231 -1.44 8.22 18.38
N SER A 232 -1.75 7.52 19.46
CA SER A 232 -1.01 7.60 20.71
C SER A 232 0.30 6.81 20.60
N GLU A 233 1.40 7.31 21.11
CA GLU A 233 2.68 6.57 21.12
C GLU A 233 2.61 5.25 21.89
N VAL A 234 1.78 5.16 22.91
CA VAL A 234 1.63 3.96 23.73
C VAL A 234 0.74 2.93 23.05
N TYR A 235 -0.44 3.35 22.57
CA TYR A 235 -1.43 2.44 21.99
C TYR A 235 -1.18 2.14 20.51
N GLN A 236 -0.44 3.00 19.83
CA GLN A 236 -0.16 2.89 18.40
C GLN A 236 -1.46 2.70 17.59
N SER A 237 -1.50 1.73 16.70
CA SER A 237 -2.68 1.43 15.89
C SER A 237 -3.63 0.40 16.51
N ASN A 238 -3.32 -0.11 17.71
CA ASN A 238 -4.16 -1.12 18.39
C ASN A 238 -5.50 -0.53 18.84
N VAL A 239 -5.49 0.73 19.29
CA VAL A 239 -6.70 1.50 19.61
C VAL A 239 -6.54 2.87 18.97
N THR A 240 -7.51 3.26 18.12
CA THR A 240 -7.42 4.54 17.43
C THR A 240 -7.51 5.72 18.39
N TYR A 241 -6.85 6.83 18.03
CA TYR A 241 -6.96 8.08 18.81
C TYR A 241 -8.44 8.48 19.04
N TYR A 242 -9.27 8.29 18.04
CA TYR A 242 -10.69 8.63 18.11
C TYR A 242 -11.44 7.75 19.10
N GLN A 243 -11.14 6.45 19.20
CA GLN A 243 -11.68 5.58 20.23
C GLN A 243 -11.19 5.96 21.63
N LEU A 244 -9.90 6.26 21.77
CA LEU A 244 -9.36 6.74 23.05
C LEU A 244 -10.08 8.01 23.52
N CYS A 245 -10.33 8.96 22.61
CA CYS A 245 -11.07 10.18 22.93
C CYS A 245 -12.53 9.91 23.33
N ARG A 246 -13.20 8.93 22.72
CA ARG A 246 -14.55 8.52 23.10
C ARG A 246 -14.58 7.89 24.50
N TYR A 247 -13.64 7.00 24.80
CA TYR A 247 -13.62 6.27 26.08
C TYR A 247 -13.10 7.10 27.25
N PHE A 248 -12.12 7.95 27.03
CA PHE A 248 -11.44 8.67 28.13
C PHE A 248 -11.64 10.17 28.11
N GLY A 249 -12.22 10.74 27.07
CA GLY A 249 -12.30 12.17 26.84
C GLY A 249 -11.04 12.75 26.20
N LYS A 250 -11.22 13.69 25.27
CA LYS A 250 -10.11 14.32 24.52
C LYS A 250 -9.08 14.99 25.42
N ASP A 251 -9.56 15.73 26.45
CA ASP A 251 -8.67 16.49 27.33
C ASP A 251 -7.75 15.56 28.12
N LYS A 252 -8.27 14.42 28.62
CA LYS A 252 -7.46 13.42 29.30
C LYS A 252 -6.45 12.76 28.38
N VAL A 253 -6.85 12.38 27.16
CA VAL A 253 -5.96 11.76 26.17
C VAL A 253 -4.81 12.69 25.80
N MET A 254 -5.05 14.01 25.71
CA MET A 254 -4.04 15.01 25.37
C MET A 254 -3.13 15.37 26.55
N SER A 255 -3.62 15.31 27.79
CA SER A 255 -2.89 15.77 28.97
C SER A 255 -2.10 14.67 29.69
N ASP A 256 -2.62 13.44 29.74
CA ASP A 256 -2.00 12.32 30.46
C ASP A 256 -0.96 11.57 29.61
N LYS A 257 0.21 12.20 29.49
CA LYS A 257 1.35 11.60 28.73
C LYS A 257 1.88 10.30 29.33
N LYS A 258 1.61 10.00 30.61
CA LYS A 258 2.04 8.75 31.26
C LYS A 258 1.23 7.57 30.70
N GLN A 259 -0.07 7.77 30.50
CA GLN A 259 -0.98 6.74 30.01
C GLN A 259 -0.96 6.64 28.49
N PHE A 260 -0.91 7.77 27.77
CA PHE A 260 -1.12 7.80 26.31
C PHE A 260 0.16 8.11 25.51
N GLY A 261 1.22 8.59 26.13
CA GLY A 261 2.41 9.10 25.42
C GLY A 261 2.13 10.41 24.70
N ASP A 262 2.96 10.72 23.72
CA ASP A 262 2.66 11.83 22.81
C ASP A 262 1.66 11.41 21.72
N ILE A 263 0.81 12.35 21.34
CA ILE A 263 -0.14 12.15 20.23
C ILE A 263 0.54 12.62 18.96
N ILE A 264 0.74 11.70 18.03
CA ILE A 264 1.48 11.93 16.79
C ILE A 264 0.59 11.73 15.56
N THR A 265 0.81 12.53 14.53
CA THR A 265 0.16 12.37 13.23
C THR A 265 1.03 11.55 12.28
N ARG A 266 0.40 10.79 11.38
CA ARG A 266 1.07 9.96 10.38
C ARG A 266 0.67 10.38 8.97
N PRO A 267 1.63 10.65 8.08
CA PRO A 267 1.37 10.77 6.65
C PRO A 267 0.65 9.53 6.12
N VAL A 268 -0.11 9.68 5.03
CA VAL A 268 -0.96 8.59 4.50
C VAL A 268 -0.16 7.32 4.20
N ASP A 269 1.06 7.45 3.67
CA ASP A 269 1.95 6.33 3.34
C ASP A 269 2.60 5.65 4.55
N LYS A 270 2.35 6.15 5.76
CA LYS A 270 2.85 5.60 7.03
C LYS A 270 1.75 5.07 7.94
N ARG A 271 0.49 5.12 7.48
CA ARG A 271 -0.65 4.49 8.18
C ARG A 271 -0.69 3.00 7.92
N GLU A 272 -1.31 2.26 8.83
CA GLU A 272 -1.46 0.81 8.68
C GLU A 272 -2.17 0.43 7.38
N ASN A 273 -1.77 -0.68 6.79
CA ASN A 273 -2.38 -1.22 5.58
C ASN A 273 -3.42 -2.27 5.97
N TYR A 274 -4.65 -2.08 5.51
CA TYR A 274 -5.75 -3.02 5.71
C TYR A 274 -6.16 -3.62 4.36
N VAL A 275 -6.58 -4.88 4.38
CA VAL A 275 -7.22 -5.53 3.23
C VAL A 275 -8.67 -5.80 3.54
N LYS A 276 -9.57 -5.34 2.66
CA LYS A 276 -11.03 -5.58 2.72
C LYS A 276 -11.59 -5.70 1.31
N ARG A 277 -12.80 -6.29 1.19
CA ARG A 277 -13.55 -6.25 -0.06
C ARG A 277 -14.15 -4.88 -0.29
N LEU A 278 -14.08 -4.40 -1.52
CA LEU A 278 -14.72 -3.16 -1.95
C LEU A 278 -16.21 -3.41 -2.16
N ILE A 279 -17.06 -2.91 -1.29
CA ILE A 279 -18.49 -3.17 -1.32
C ILE A 279 -19.23 -2.15 -2.18
N ALA A 280 -18.96 -0.86 -1.99
CA ALA A 280 -19.66 0.22 -2.68
C ALA A 280 -18.70 1.13 -3.42
N MET A 281 -19.13 1.64 -4.57
CA MET A 281 -18.38 2.55 -5.45
C MET A 281 -18.84 4.00 -5.22
N PRO A 282 -18.03 4.99 -5.65
CA PRO A 282 -18.46 6.38 -5.64
C PRO A 282 -19.80 6.58 -6.36
N GLY A 283 -20.76 7.24 -5.68
CA GLY A 283 -22.13 7.45 -6.16
C GLY A 283 -23.14 6.40 -5.71
N ASP A 284 -22.69 5.26 -5.18
CA ASP A 284 -23.61 4.24 -4.66
C ASP A 284 -24.28 4.66 -3.35
N THR A 285 -25.48 4.17 -3.15
CA THR A 285 -26.17 4.16 -1.84
C THR A 285 -25.99 2.81 -1.19
N LEU A 286 -25.31 2.76 -0.05
CA LEU A 286 -25.06 1.56 0.73
C LEU A 286 -26.05 1.48 1.90
N GLN A 287 -26.66 0.32 2.09
CA GLN A 287 -27.51 0.00 3.24
C GLN A 287 -27.30 -1.46 3.66
N ILE A 288 -27.38 -1.74 4.96
CA ILE A 288 -27.41 -3.10 5.50
C ILE A 288 -28.75 -3.27 6.23
N ILE A 289 -29.48 -4.31 5.90
CA ILE A 289 -30.76 -4.67 6.53
C ILE A 289 -30.68 -6.14 6.94
N ASP A 290 -30.80 -6.40 8.23
CA ASP A 290 -30.72 -7.73 8.83
C ASP A 290 -29.47 -8.52 8.37
N GLY A 291 -28.33 -7.80 8.31
CA GLY A 291 -27.04 -8.35 7.91
C GLY A 291 -26.93 -8.67 6.42
N VAL A 292 -27.85 -8.18 5.57
CA VAL A 292 -27.78 -8.27 4.11
C VAL A 292 -27.41 -6.90 3.54
N VAL A 293 -26.40 -6.88 2.69
CA VAL A 293 -25.92 -5.66 2.03
C VAL A 293 -26.79 -5.32 0.83
N TYR A 294 -27.25 -4.08 0.78
CA TYR A 294 -27.99 -3.50 -0.35
C TYR A 294 -27.17 -2.38 -0.98
N ILE A 295 -27.08 -2.39 -2.30
CA ILE A 295 -26.45 -1.34 -3.10
C ILE A 295 -27.49 -0.77 -4.07
N ASN A 296 -27.75 0.53 -3.97
CA ASN A 296 -28.76 1.23 -4.77
C ASN A 296 -30.18 0.60 -4.66
N GLY A 297 -30.50 0.03 -3.50
CA GLY A 297 -31.79 -0.62 -3.23
C GLY A 297 -31.89 -2.09 -3.67
N GLU A 298 -30.86 -2.64 -4.32
CA GLU A 298 -30.79 -4.04 -4.73
C GLU A 298 -29.85 -4.83 -3.83
N ILE A 299 -30.11 -6.13 -3.66
CA ILE A 299 -29.22 -7.01 -2.88
C ILE A 299 -27.87 -7.07 -3.58
N GLY A 300 -26.82 -6.67 -2.85
CA GLY A 300 -25.44 -6.76 -3.31
C GLY A 300 -25.00 -8.21 -3.48
N GLU A 301 -24.00 -8.43 -4.34
CA GLU A 301 -23.39 -9.74 -4.51
C GLU A 301 -22.82 -10.24 -3.17
N GLN A 302 -23.22 -11.45 -2.79
CA GLN A 302 -22.75 -12.10 -1.56
C GLN A 302 -21.75 -13.20 -1.94
N PRO A 303 -20.49 -13.12 -1.44
CA PRO A 303 -19.52 -14.20 -1.65
C PRO A 303 -20.07 -15.54 -1.09
N GLU A 304 -19.88 -16.63 -1.82
CA GLU A 304 -20.41 -17.96 -1.45
C GLU A 304 -19.91 -18.41 -0.06
N GLU A 305 -18.66 -18.12 0.26
CA GLU A 305 -18.03 -18.48 1.53
C GLU A 305 -18.11 -17.37 2.59
N MET A 306 -19.06 -16.43 2.46
CA MET A 306 -19.27 -15.38 3.46
C MET A 306 -19.67 -15.98 4.79
N GLN A 307 -19.00 -15.54 5.86
CA GLN A 307 -19.26 -16.01 7.22
C GLN A 307 -20.14 -15.03 8.00
N HIS A 308 -20.96 -15.60 8.88
CA HIS A 308 -21.78 -14.87 9.83
C HIS A 308 -21.64 -15.47 11.22
N ASN A 309 -22.01 -14.72 12.24
CA ASN A 309 -22.12 -15.23 13.58
C ASN A 309 -23.43 -16.03 13.73
N TYR A 310 -23.30 -17.25 14.25
CA TYR A 310 -24.44 -18.12 14.56
C TYR A 310 -24.48 -18.45 16.05
N ILE A 311 -25.64 -18.36 16.63
CA ILE A 311 -25.93 -18.85 17.98
C ILE A 311 -26.19 -20.34 17.86
N VAL A 312 -25.37 -21.15 18.52
CA VAL A 312 -25.48 -22.60 18.55
C VAL A 312 -25.82 -23.04 19.96
N LYS A 313 -26.97 -23.67 20.14
CA LYS A 313 -27.36 -24.30 21.41
C LYS A 313 -27.02 -25.79 21.36
N ILE A 314 -26.42 -26.26 22.45
CA ILE A 314 -25.91 -27.63 22.54
C ILE A 314 -26.44 -28.34 23.78
N THR A 315 -26.52 -29.66 23.72
CA THR A 315 -26.69 -30.53 24.87
C THR A 315 -25.33 -30.80 25.49
N GLY A 316 -25.09 -30.32 26.73
CA GLY A 316 -23.82 -30.49 27.42
C GLY A 316 -23.01 -29.21 27.55
N ASN A 317 -21.76 -29.34 28.06
CA ASN A 317 -20.98 -28.18 28.50
C ASN A 317 -19.90 -27.75 27.49
N GLY A 318 -19.89 -28.24 26.25
CA GLY A 318 -18.91 -27.82 25.25
C GLY A 318 -18.90 -28.71 24.02
N ILE A 319 -18.11 -28.31 23.04
CA ILE A 319 -17.87 -29.03 21.80
C ILE A 319 -16.42 -29.48 21.75
N ASN A 320 -16.19 -30.68 21.29
CA ASN A 320 -14.83 -31.19 21.11
C ASN A 320 -14.09 -30.36 20.05
N PRO A 321 -12.91 -29.81 20.33
CA PRO A 321 -12.13 -29.03 19.38
C PRO A 321 -11.92 -29.69 18.02
N SER A 322 -11.80 -31.00 17.95
CA SER A 322 -11.66 -31.76 16.69
C SER A 322 -12.89 -31.62 15.77
N ILE A 323 -14.06 -31.37 16.33
CA ILE A 323 -15.28 -31.09 15.55
C ILE A 323 -15.19 -29.71 14.93
N LEU A 324 -14.76 -28.70 15.69
CA LEU A 324 -14.57 -27.34 15.17
C LEU A 324 -13.53 -27.32 14.04
N GLU A 325 -12.44 -28.06 14.24
CA GLU A 325 -11.40 -28.22 13.21
C GLU A 325 -11.94 -28.91 11.95
N LYS A 326 -12.71 -30.00 12.10
CA LYS A 326 -13.36 -30.72 10.97
C LYS A 326 -14.25 -29.80 10.13
N TYR A 327 -14.96 -28.88 10.75
CA TYR A 327 -15.85 -27.91 10.09
C TYR A 327 -15.18 -26.59 9.75
N ASN A 328 -13.85 -26.48 9.95
CA ASN A 328 -13.07 -25.26 9.73
C ASN A 328 -13.68 -24.04 10.44
N ILE A 329 -14.12 -24.22 11.69
CA ILE A 329 -14.58 -23.12 12.54
C ILE A 329 -13.42 -22.66 13.39
N THR A 330 -12.91 -21.48 13.10
CA THR A 330 -11.69 -20.92 13.72
C THR A 330 -12.00 -19.92 14.82
N GLU A 331 -13.19 -19.31 14.77
CA GLU A 331 -13.62 -18.29 15.73
C GLU A 331 -14.93 -18.67 16.40
N GLY A 332 -14.94 -18.47 17.71
CA GLY A 332 -16.14 -18.65 18.51
C GLY A 332 -15.88 -18.31 19.97
N TYR A 333 -16.95 -18.01 20.66
CA TYR A 333 -16.93 -17.72 22.10
C TYR A 333 -18.19 -18.21 22.77
N ARG A 334 -18.09 -18.46 24.06
CA ARG A 334 -19.24 -18.83 24.90
C ARG A 334 -19.98 -17.59 25.37
N THR A 335 -21.28 -17.66 25.36
CA THR A 335 -22.14 -16.62 25.96
C THR A 335 -22.21 -16.79 27.49
N ALA A 336 -22.99 -15.95 28.17
CA ALA A 336 -23.28 -16.09 29.59
C ALA A 336 -24.05 -17.38 29.91
N HIS A 337 -24.71 -18.00 28.92
CA HIS A 337 -25.44 -19.27 29.04
C HIS A 337 -24.52 -20.44 28.73
N ALA A 338 -24.49 -21.45 29.62
CA ALA A 338 -23.55 -22.56 29.53
C ALA A 338 -23.77 -23.47 28.30
N ASP A 339 -24.98 -23.50 27.79
CA ASP A 339 -25.42 -24.29 26.64
C ASP A 339 -25.41 -23.53 25.31
N GLU A 340 -24.97 -22.27 25.32
CA GLU A 340 -25.02 -21.39 24.15
C GLU A 340 -23.62 -20.90 23.76
N LEU A 341 -23.29 -21.12 22.51
CA LEU A 341 -22.01 -20.76 21.89
C LEU A 341 -22.28 -19.88 20.66
N ILE A 342 -21.40 -18.96 20.38
CA ILE A 342 -21.42 -18.18 19.13
C ILE A 342 -20.23 -18.60 18.30
N PHE A 343 -20.47 -19.01 17.04
CA PHE A 343 -19.45 -19.38 16.08
C PHE A 343 -19.57 -18.53 14.84
N ASN A 344 -18.42 -18.12 14.28
CA ASN A 344 -18.34 -17.54 12.96
C ASN A 344 -18.20 -18.67 11.93
N MET A 345 -19.18 -18.81 11.04
CA MET A 345 -19.19 -19.87 10.04
C MET A 345 -20.01 -19.49 8.80
N THR A 346 -19.83 -20.25 7.71
CA THR A 346 -20.62 -20.10 6.49
C THR A 346 -22.04 -20.65 6.68
N GLY A 347 -22.98 -20.21 5.84
CA GLY A 347 -24.35 -20.77 5.85
C GLY A 347 -24.37 -22.28 5.62
N LYS A 348 -23.51 -22.80 4.73
CA LYS A 348 -23.36 -24.25 4.47
C LYS A 348 -22.88 -24.99 5.71
N THR A 349 -21.85 -24.48 6.38
CA THR A 349 -21.36 -25.07 7.64
C THR A 349 -22.45 -25.06 8.71
N ALA A 350 -23.24 -23.98 8.82
CA ALA A 350 -24.32 -23.90 9.78
C ALA A 350 -25.42 -24.97 9.53
N GLU A 351 -25.76 -25.24 8.27
CA GLU A 351 -26.71 -26.32 7.91
C GLU A 351 -26.16 -27.72 8.25
N GLU A 352 -24.88 -27.94 8.03
CA GLU A 352 -24.23 -29.21 8.41
C GLU A 352 -24.16 -29.37 9.93
N PHE A 353 -23.82 -28.28 10.62
CA PHE A 353 -23.68 -28.26 12.08
C PHE A 353 -25.02 -28.54 12.78
N ARG A 354 -26.15 -28.08 12.20
CA ARG A 354 -27.52 -28.33 12.69
C ARG A 354 -27.87 -29.83 12.74
N LYS A 355 -27.23 -30.66 11.91
CA LYS A 355 -27.47 -32.11 11.84
C LYS A 355 -26.73 -32.91 12.92
N LEU A 356 -25.88 -32.28 13.69
CA LEU A 356 -25.10 -32.98 14.74
C LEU A 356 -26.01 -33.34 15.93
N PRO A 357 -25.89 -34.56 16.48
CA PRO A 357 -26.83 -35.07 17.49
C PRO A 357 -26.82 -34.29 18.81
N PHE A 358 -25.74 -33.58 19.13
CA PHE A 358 -25.62 -32.77 20.32
C PHE A 358 -26.03 -31.31 20.11
N VAL A 359 -26.37 -30.90 18.89
CA VAL A 359 -26.81 -29.54 18.55
C VAL A 359 -28.31 -29.45 18.61
N THR A 360 -28.83 -28.58 19.46
CA THR A 360 -30.27 -28.37 19.64
C THR A 360 -30.82 -27.34 18.66
N SER A 361 -30.06 -26.27 18.41
CA SER A 361 -30.44 -25.25 17.42
C SER A 361 -29.24 -24.52 16.89
N VAL A 362 -29.32 -24.04 15.64
CA VAL A 362 -28.36 -23.12 15.02
C VAL A 362 -29.16 -21.96 14.41
N THR A 363 -28.95 -20.75 14.89
CA THR A 363 -29.70 -19.55 14.44
C THR A 363 -28.70 -18.46 14.10
N ARG A 364 -28.86 -17.81 12.95
CA ARG A 364 -28.03 -16.65 12.62
C ARG A 364 -28.25 -15.55 13.64
N ARG A 365 -27.16 -15.02 14.20
CA ARG A 365 -27.23 -13.88 15.10
C ARG A 365 -27.39 -12.61 14.27
N ILE A 366 -28.51 -11.93 14.46
CA ILE A 366 -28.83 -10.65 13.83
C ILE A 366 -29.28 -9.71 14.94
N ALA A 367 -28.62 -8.58 15.10
CA ALA A 367 -29.02 -7.54 16.03
C ALA A 367 -30.21 -6.78 15.42
N PRO A 368 -31.39 -6.74 16.10
CA PRO A 368 -32.54 -5.99 15.60
C PRO A 368 -32.23 -4.50 15.40
N ALA A 369 -32.90 -3.88 14.45
CA ALA A 369 -32.72 -2.45 14.16
C ALA A 369 -32.98 -1.61 15.41
N GLY A 370 -32.10 -0.65 15.69
CA GLY A 370 -32.17 0.23 16.85
C GLY A 370 -31.69 -0.39 18.16
N THR A 371 -31.25 -1.64 18.17
CA THR A 371 -30.62 -2.30 19.33
C THR A 371 -29.11 -2.46 19.12
N GLU A 372 -28.38 -2.80 20.18
CA GLU A 372 -26.92 -2.98 20.14
C GLU A 372 -26.18 -1.81 19.43
N VAL A 373 -26.70 -0.59 19.61
CA VAL A 373 -26.12 0.63 19.03
C VAL A 373 -24.75 0.91 19.66
N SER A 374 -23.73 1.14 18.86
CA SER A 374 -22.36 1.35 19.34
C SER A 374 -21.75 2.62 18.76
N GLU A 375 -21.01 3.35 19.60
CA GLU A 375 -20.19 4.50 19.16
C GLU A 375 -19.00 4.09 18.25
N ASP A 376 -18.70 2.80 18.14
CA ASP A 376 -17.67 2.30 17.22
C ASP A 376 -18.19 2.11 15.80
N ILE A 377 -19.51 2.21 15.59
CA ILE A 377 -20.13 2.15 14.27
C ILE A 377 -20.20 3.57 13.67
N PHE A 378 -19.68 3.71 12.43
CA PHE A 378 -19.76 4.98 11.69
C PHE A 378 -21.22 5.46 11.55
N PRO A 379 -21.52 6.74 11.75
CA PRO A 379 -20.62 7.88 11.88
C PRO A 379 -20.18 8.17 13.33
N ASN A 380 -20.29 7.20 14.23
CA ASN A 380 -19.90 7.30 15.65
C ASN A 380 -20.81 8.24 16.47
N ASP A 381 -22.03 8.46 16.01
CA ASP A 381 -23.07 9.29 16.61
C ASP A 381 -24.32 8.46 16.92
N THR A 382 -24.37 7.91 18.12
CA THR A 382 -25.49 7.09 18.60
C THR A 382 -26.72 7.90 18.97
N THR A 383 -26.63 9.22 18.99
CA THR A 383 -27.76 10.11 19.27
C THR A 383 -28.67 10.23 18.06
N HIS A 384 -28.09 10.50 16.89
CA HIS A 384 -28.85 10.71 15.66
C HIS A 384 -29.01 9.42 14.84
N PHE A 385 -28.06 8.48 14.91
CA PHE A 385 -28.05 7.25 14.14
C PHE A 385 -28.13 6.03 15.06
N LYS A 386 -29.27 5.33 15.02
CA LYS A 386 -29.47 4.11 15.79
C LYS A 386 -29.05 2.86 15.00
N TRP A 387 -27.88 2.94 14.38
CA TRP A 387 -27.32 1.88 13.56
C TRP A 387 -26.52 0.86 14.37
N ASN A 388 -26.53 -0.37 13.90
CA ASN A 388 -25.67 -1.44 14.39
C ASN A 388 -25.02 -2.16 13.21
N ALA A 389 -24.25 -3.23 13.46
CA ALA A 389 -23.53 -3.94 12.42
C ALA A 389 -24.45 -4.63 11.39
N ASP A 390 -25.66 -5.04 11.81
CA ASP A 390 -26.60 -5.77 10.98
C ASP A 390 -27.66 -4.86 10.35
N ASN A 391 -27.83 -3.63 10.88
CA ASN A 391 -28.78 -2.64 10.38
C ASN A 391 -28.11 -1.27 10.33
N PHE A 392 -27.66 -0.88 9.13
CA PHE A 392 -26.80 0.27 8.91
C PHE A 392 -27.22 1.07 7.66
N GLY A 393 -27.14 2.37 7.72
CA GLY A 393 -27.45 3.25 6.59
C GLY A 393 -28.95 3.58 6.45
N PRO A 394 -29.39 4.09 5.26
CA PRO A 394 -28.60 4.26 4.04
C PRO A 394 -27.56 5.36 4.13
N ILE A 395 -26.40 5.16 3.46
CA ILE A 395 -25.38 6.19 3.24
C ILE A 395 -25.05 6.28 1.76
N VAL A 396 -24.83 7.50 1.27
CA VAL A 396 -24.38 7.74 -0.11
C VAL A 396 -22.85 7.87 -0.10
N ILE A 397 -22.18 7.07 -0.93
CA ILE A 397 -20.73 7.16 -1.10
C ILE A 397 -20.43 8.38 -1.98
N PRO A 398 -19.65 9.37 -1.48
CA PRO A 398 -19.36 10.59 -2.25
C PRO A 398 -18.67 10.26 -3.57
N GLN A 399 -19.05 10.98 -4.63
CA GLN A 399 -18.42 10.92 -5.93
C GLN A 399 -17.65 12.21 -6.18
N GLU A 400 -16.55 12.14 -6.96
CA GLU A 400 -15.79 13.32 -7.36
C GLU A 400 -16.70 14.36 -8.02
N GLY A 401 -16.58 15.62 -7.59
CA GLY A 401 -17.42 16.73 -8.07
C GLY A 401 -18.76 16.90 -7.35
N THR A 402 -19.13 16.03 -6.41
CA THR A 402 -20.34 16.21 -5.60
C THR A 402 -20.07 17.07 -4.37
N THR A 403 -21.05 17.89 -3.98
CA THR A 403 -20.98 18.66 -2.73
C THR A 403 -21.69 17.88 -1.63
N VAL A 404 -20.98 17.63 -0.54
CA VAL A 404 -21.52 17.00 0.66
C VAL A 404 -21.73 18.08 1.72
N LYS A 405 -22.94 18.16 2.29
CA LYS A 405 -23.15 18.99 3.50
C LYS A 405 -22.64 18.18 4.70
N ILE A 406 -21.77 18.84 5.46
CA ILE A 406 -21.20 18.33 6.71
C ILE A 406 -21.97 18.97 7.86
#